data_5cf909c89f863e3a60acb3f0b4b4eb05
#
_entry.id   5cf909c89f863e3a60acb3f0b4b4eb05
#
_cell.length_a   1.000
_cell.length_b   1.000
_cell.length_c   1.000
_cell.angle_alpha   90.00
_cell.angle_beta   90.00
_cell.angle_gamma   90.00
#
_symmetry.space_group_name_H-M   'P 1'
#
loop_
_entity.id
_entity.type
_entity.pdbx_description
1 polymer ?
#
loop_
_entity_poly.entity_id
_entity_poly.type
_entity_poly.pdbx_seq_one_letter_code
_entity_poly.pdbx_strand_id
1 'polypeptide(L)'
;MQGTNVLFGQIAVVFGIVIAGVWSATQWTAAALGYQLRLGSPWFDFFGTPVYHPWRLFEWWFFFDAYTPHVFDVGGAIAAGSGLIAVVVAIGMSIWRSRQSKLVTTYGSARWANAEDICKAGLDQPAGVFLGQHRQQYLRHEGPEHVLSLIHISE
;
A
#
# COMPACT_ATOMS: atom_id res chain seq x y z
N MET A 1 9.38 7.24 11.24
CA MET A 1 7.92 7.34 11.44
C MET A 1 7.06 7.38 10.16
N GLN A 2 7.62 7.38 8.95
CA GLN A 2 6.83 7.40 7.70
C GLN A 2 6.16 6.07 7.33
N GLY A 3 6.68 4.93 7.79
CA GLY A 3 6.13 3.62 7.44
C GLY A 3 4.74 3.31 8.01
N THR A 4 4.44 3.83 9.18
CA THR A 4 3.17 3.58 9.89
C THR A 4 1.99 4.31 9.23
N ASN A 5 2.17 5.56 8.82
CA ASN A 5 1.12 6.36 8.17
C ASN A 5 0.70 5.78 6.81
N VAL A 6 1.63 5.21 6.05
CA VAL A 6 1.33 4.56 4.76
C VAL A 6 0.52 3.27 4.96
N LEU A 7 0.79 2.53 6.03
CA LEU A 7 0.04 1.32 6.36
C LEU A 7 -1.41 1.65 6.73
N PHE A 8 -1.64 2.66 7.56
CA PHE A 8 -2.99 3.14 7.91
C PHE A 8 -3.77 3.63 6.68
N GLY A 9 -3.12 4.35 5.77
CA GLY A 9 -3.74 4.78 4.51
C GLY A 9 -4.20 3.60 3.64
N GLN A 10 -3.38 2.56 3.52
CA GLN A 10 -3.74 1.35 2.77
C GLN A 10 -4.94 0.63 3.41
N ILE A 11 -4.95 0.49 4.73
CA ILE A 11 -6.06 -0.12 5.47
C ILE A 11 -7.35 0.68 5.24
N ALA A 12 -7.29 2.01 5.37
CA ALA A 12 -8.46 2.87 5.16
C ALA A 12 -9.05 2.76 3.75
N VAL A 13 -8.21 2.68 2.71
CA VAL A 13 -8.65 2.49 1.32
C VAL A 13 -9.34 1.15 1.14
N VAL A 14 -8.75 0.06 1.65
CA VAL A 14 -9.34 -1.29 1.54
C VAL A 14 -10.70 -1.35 2.24
N PHE A 15 -10.80 -0.85 3.47
CA PHE A 15 -12.07 -0.79 4.20
C PHE A 15 -13.10 0.11 3.48
N GLY A 16 -12.65 1.25 2.96
CA GLY A 16 -13.51 2.15 2.18
C GLY A 16 -14.13 1.46 0.97
N ILE A 17 -13.35 0.68 0.21
CA ILE A 17 -13.84 -0.09 -0.95
C ILE A 17 -14.88 -1.13 -0.51
N VAL A 18 -14.62 -1.88 0.56
CA VAL A 18 -15.54 -2.91 1.05
C VAL A 18 -16.86 -2.27 1.53
N ILE A 19 -16.78 -1.20 2.32
CA ILE A 19 -17.99 -0.51 2.82
C ILE A 19 -18.80 0.07 1.66
N ALA A 20 -18.15 0.72 0.69
CA ALA A 20 -18.82 1.28 -0.48
C ALA A 20 -19.49 0.18 -1.33
N GLY A 21 -18.83 -0.97 -1.48
CA GLY A 21 -19.38 -2.10 -2.20
C GLY A 21 -20.58 -2.74 -1.52
N VAL A 22 -20.51 -2.97 -0.22
CA VAL A 22 -21.65 -3.47 0.57
C VAL A 22 -22.80 -2.47 0.55
N TRP A 23 -22.50 -1.17 0.63
CA TRP A 23 -23.53 -0.13 0.52
C TRP A 23 -24.17 -0.11 -0.86
N SER A 24 -23.39 -0.21 -1.92
CA SER A 24 -23.91 -0.32 -3.30
C SER A 24 -24.80 -1.56 -3.48
N ALA A 25 -24.40 -2.70 -2.92
CA ALA A 25 -25.20 -3.92 -2.92
C ALA A 25 -26.53 -3.73 -2.17
N THR A 26 -26.49 -3.05 -1.01
CA THR A 26 -27.71 -2.73 -0.24
C THR A 26 -28.66 -1.85 -1.02
N GLN A 27 -28.17 -0.79 -1.67
CA GLN A 27 -28.99 0.11 -2.48
C GLN A 27 -29.56 -0.60 -3.70
N TRP A 28 -28.74 -1.42 -4.37
CA TRP A 28 -29.21 -2.23 -5.50
C TRP A 28 -30.34 -3.19 -5.09
N THR A 29 -30.16 -3.90 -3.97
CA THR A 29 -31.17 -4.81 -3.44
C THR A 29 -32.44 -4.09 -3.05
N ALA A 30 -32.36 -2.91 -2.43
CA ALA A 30 -33.51 -2.09 -2.09
C ALA A 30 -34.29 -1.65 -3.36
N ALA A 31 -33.55 -1.25 -4.41
CA ALA A 31 -34.13 -0.87 -5.70
C ALA A 31 -34.80 -2.07 -6.40
N ALA A 32 -34.14 -3.23 -6.41
CA ALA A 32 -34.68 -4.46 -6.99
C ALA A 32 -35.96 -4.94 -6.28
N LEU A 33 -36.07 -4.69 -4.96
CA LEU A 33 -37.27 -4.97 -4.16
C LEU A 33 -38.30 -3.85 -4.23
N GLY A 34 -38.07 -2.79 -5.04
CA GLY A 34 -39.02 -1.70 -5.25
C GLY A 34 -39.24 -0.82 -4.02
N TYR A 35 -38.26 -0.68 -3.15
CA TYR A 35 -38.33 0.16 -1.94
C TYR A 35 -39.53 -0.13 -1.04
N GLN A 36 -39.89 -1.40 -0.87
CA GLN A 36 -41.09 -1.78 -0.13
C GLN A 36 -41.01 -1.35 1.36
N LEU A 37 -42.16 -1.02 1.95
CA LEU A 37 -42.27 -0.63 3.36
C LEU A 37 -41.70 -1.66 4.33
N ARG A 38 -41.65 -2.94 3.94
CA ARG A 38 -41.07 -4.04 4.73
C ARG A 38 -39.55 -3.96 4.90
N LEU A 39 -38.86 -3.16 4.08
CA LEU A 39 -37.42 -2.92 4.23
C LEU A 39 -37.08 -2.02 5.43
N GLY A 40 -38.11 -1.45 6.07
CA GLY A 40 -37.95 -0.56 7.21
C GLY A 40 -37.73 0.90 6.80
N SER A 41 -37.48 1.75 7.81
CA SER A 41 -37.24 3.18 7.57
C SER A 41 -35.88 3.41 6.91
N PRO A 42 -35.82 4.26 5.86
CA PRO A 42 -34.54 4.66 5.28
C PRO A 42 -33.75 5.51 6.28
N TRP A 43 -32.44 5.61 6.06
CA TRP A 43 -31.57 6.48 6.83
C TRP A 43 -31.85 7.96 6.49
N PHE A 44 -31.90 8.25 5.19
CA PHE A 44 -32.28 9.55 4.65
C PHE A 44 -32.79 9.40 3.23
N ASP A 45 -33.45 10.44 2.70
CA ASP A 45 -33.87 10.49 1.30
C ASP A 45 -32.90 11.37 0.51
N PHE A 46 -32.39 10.81 -0.60
CA PHE A 46 -31.53 11.53 -1.52
C PHE A 46 -32.23 11.69 -2.87
N PHE A 47 -32.63 12.92 -3.19
CA PHE A 47 -33.39 13.24 -4.41
C PHE A 47 -34.62 12.36 -4.64
N GLY A 48 -35.37 12.05 -3.58
CA GLY A 48 -36.57 11.20 -3.65
C GLY A 48 -36.26 9.69 -3.70
N THR A 49 -35.00 9.29 -3.56
CA THR A 49 -34.62 7.88 -3.47
C THR A 49 -34.24 7.57 -2.00
N PRO A 50 -34.90 6.58 -1.37
CA PRO A 50 -34.59 6.22 0.00
C PRO A 50 -33.21 5.53 0.08
N VAL A 51 -32.37 6.00 0.97
CA VAL A 51 -31.01 5.48 1.20
C VAL A 51 -30.99 4.69 2.52
N TYR A 52 -30.46 3.48 2.44
CA TYR A 52 -30.37 2.56 3.59
C TYR A 52 -28.93 2.39 4.08
N HIS A 53 -28.77 1.97 5.34
CA HIS A 53 -27.47 1.66 5.90
C HIS A 53 -26.83 0.45 5.22
N PRO A 54 -25.49 0.40 5.10
CA PRO A 54 -24.77 -0.69 4.41
C PRO A 54 -25.09 -2.09 4.97
N TRP A 55 -25.32 -2.22 6.26
CA TRP A 55 -25.56 -3.51 6.92
C TRP A 55 -26.98 -4.05 6.75
N ARG A 56 -27.93 -3.27 6.24
CA ARG A 56 -29.32 -3.70 6.02
C ARG A 56 -29.44 -4.88 5.05
N LEU A 57 -28.50 -5.03 4.11
CA LEU A 57 -28.46 -6.16 3.19
C LEU A 57 -28.46 -7.50 3.95
N PHE A 58 -27.65 -7.61 4.99
CA PHE A 58 -27.54 -8.86 5.74
C PHE A 58 -28.78 -9.18 6.55
N GLU A 59 -29.42 -8.15 7.12
CA GLU A 59 -30.69 -8.29 7.83
C GLU A 59 -31.80 -8.76 6.87
N TRP A 60 -31.92 -8.10 5.71
CA TRP A 60 -32.91 -8.46 4.72
C TRP A 60 -32.65 -9.86 4.14
N TRP A 61 -31.41 -10.21 3.91
CA TRP A 61 -31.03 -11.55 3.45
C TRP A 61 -31.51 -12.62 4.43
N PHE A 62 -31.26 -12.43 5.70
CA PHE A 62 -31.67 -13.37 6.74
C PHE A 62 -33.20 -13.54 6.82
N PHE A 63 -33.99 -12.46 6.66
CA PHE A 63 -35.44 -12.52 6.82
C PHE A 63 -36.20 -12.80 5.53
N PHE A 64 -35.66 -12.44 4.36
CA PHE A 64 -36.42 -12.43 3.11
C PHE A 64 -35.84 -13.30 2.00
N ASP A 65 -34.71 -14.00 2.21
CA ASP A 65 -34.06 -14.86 1.22
C ASP A 65 -35.03 -15.88 0.60
N ALA A 66 -35.87 -16.51 1.44
CA ALA A 66 -36.83 -17.52 1.01
C ALA A 66 -37.87 -16.98 -0.01
N TYR A 67 -38.11 -15.67 -0.06
CA TYR A 67 -39.11 -15.06 -0.96
C TYR A 67 -38.54 -14.65 -2.30
N THR A 68 -37.29 -14.18 -2.33
CA THR A 68 -36.64 -13.65 -3.54
C THR A 68 -35.15 -13.98 -3.55
N PRO A 69 -34.75 -15.26 -3.58
CA PRO A 69 -33.35 -15.67 -3.44
C PRO A 69 -32.46 -15.02 -4.51
N HIS A 70 -32.92 -14.94 -5.76
CA HIS A 70 -32.14 -14.35 -6.86
C HIS A 70 -31.71 -12.91 -6.60
N VAL A 71 -32.53 -12.09 -5.94
CA VAL A 71 -32.19 -10.69 -5.64
C VAL A 71 -31.07 -10.64 -4.61
N PHE A 72 -31.11 -11.50 -3.61
CA PHE A 72 -30.05 -11.59 -2.59
C PHE A 72 -28.78 -12.21 -3.12
N ASP A 73 -28.85 -13.20 -4.02
CA ASP A 73 -27.69 -13.76 -4.70
C ASP A 73 -26.93 -12.70 -5.50
N VAL A 74 -27.65 -11.85 -6.27
CA VAL A 74 -27.03 -10.77 -7.03
C VAL A 74 -26.48 -9.69 -6.09
N GLY A 75 -27.22 -9.29 -5.05
CA GLY A 75 -26.73 -8.36 -4.03
C GLY A 75 -25.47 -8.88 -3.33
N GLY A 76 -25.47 -10.15 -2.98
CA GLY A 76 -24.31 -10.85 -2.41
C GLY A 76 -23.11 -10.90 -3.36
N ALA A 77 -23.38 -11.15 -4.66
CA ALA A 77 -22.32 -11.14 -5.67
C ALA A 77 -21.68 -9.75 -5.85
N ILE A 78 -22.48 -8.66 -5.79
CA ILE A 78 -21.96 -7.29 -5.81
C ILE A 78 -21.09 -7.03 -4.59
N ALA A 79 -21.54 -7.41 -3.39
CA ALA A 79 -20.78 -7.25 -2.16
C ALA A 79 -19.47 -8.08 -2.18
N ALA A 80 -19.54 -9.35 -2.62
CA ALA A 80 -18.37 -10.21 -2.76
C ALA A 80 -17.38 -9.70 -3.81
N GLY A 81 -17.88 -9.19 -4.95
CA GLY A 81 -17.07 -8.57 -6.00
C GLY A 81 -16.27 -7.38 -5.47
N SER A 82 -16.87 -6.54 -4.63
CA SER A 82 -16.16 -5.43 -3.99
C SER A 82 -15.03 -5.91 -3.06
N GLY A 83 -15.24 -7.01 -2.36
CA GLY A 83 -14.19 -7.66 -1.56
C GLY A 83 -13.01 -8.13 -2.40
N LEU A 84 -13.28 -8.76 -3.56
CA LEU A 84 -12.22 -9.16 -4.50
C LEU A 84 -11.46 -7.94 -5.05
N ILE A 85 -12.15 -6.87 -5.40
CA ILE A 85 -11.53 -5.60 -5.84
C ILE A 85 -10.64 -5.05 -4.73
N ALA A 86 -11.10 -5.04 -3.49
CA ALA A 86 -10.33 -4.58 -2.33
C ALA A 86 -9.02 -5.38 -2.16
N VAL A 87 -9.06 -6.70 -2.35
CA VAL A 87 -7.87 -7.57 -2.31
C VAL A 87 -6.90 -7.23 -3.43
N VAL A 88 -7.39 -7.07 -4.66
CA VAL A 88 -6.55 -6.69 -5.82
C VAL A 88 -5.87 -5.34 -5.59
N VAL A 89 -6.62 -4.35 -5.07
CA VAL A 89 -6.07 -3.03 -4.73
C VAL A 89 -5.02 -3.14 -3.62
N ALA A 90 -5.27 -3.94 -2.58
CA ALA A 90 -4.31 -4.18 -1.50
C ALA A 90 -2.98 -4.77 -2.02
N ILE A 91 -3.07 -5.77 -2.90
CA ILE A 91 -1.91 -6.39 -3.55
C ILE A 91 -1.17 -5.37 -4.42
N GLY A 92 -1.90 -4.62 -5.26
CA GLY A 92 -1.34 -3.58 -6.12
C GLY A 92 -0.58 -2.51 -5.33
N MET A 93 -1.18 -2.00 -4.25
CA MET A 93 -0.53 -1.03 -3.35
C MET A 93 0.70 -1.63 -2.65
N SER A 94 0.65 -2.91 -2.26
CA SER A 94 1.78 -3.61 -1.67
C SER A 94 2.95 -3.77 -2.64
N ILE A 95 2.69 -4.15 -3.89
CA ILE A 95 3.69 -4.26 -4.95
C ILE A 95 4.30 -2.89 -5.26
N TRP A 96 3.46 -1.85 -5.39
CA TRP A 96 3.94 -0.50 -5.64
C TRP A 96 4.87 -0.01 -4.54
N ARG A 97 4.49 -0.21 -3.29
CA ARG A 97 5.32 0.11 -2.12
C ARG A 97 6.64 -0.67 -2.13
N SER A 98 6.61 -1.97 -2.44
CA SER A 98 7.82 -2.80 -2.54
C SER A 98 8.80 -2.29 -3.59
N ARG A 99 8.30 -1.75 -4.70
CA ARG A 99 9.15 -1.15 -5.74
C ARG A 99 9.79 0.16 -5.28
N GLN A 100 9.10 0.97 -4.50
CA GLN A 100 9.65 2.20 -3.93
C GLN A 100 10.68 1.93 -2.82
N SER A 101 10.46 0.91 -1.99
CA SER A 101 11.36 0.58 -0.88
C SER A 101 12.72 0.01 -1.32
N LYS A 102 12.85 -0.46 -2.55
CA LYS A 102 14.15 -0.91 -3.10
C LYS A 102 15.20 0.20 -3.19
N LEU A 103 14.79 1.47 -3.07
CA LEU A 103 15.69 2.63 -3.05
C LEU A 103 16.10 3.03 -1.62
N VAL A 104 15.53 2.42 -0.59
CA VAL A 104 15.87 2.70 0.80
C VAL A 104 16.85 1.62 1.28
N THR A 105 18.12 2.00 1.43
CA THR A 105 19.15 1.15 2.03
C THR A 105 18.82 0.95 3.51
N THR A 106 18.31 -0.23 3.87
CA THR A 106 17.86 -0.58 5.22
C THR A 106 19.00 -0.59 6.25
N TYR A 107 20.24 -0.63 5.79
CA TYR A 107 21.47 -0.69 6.60
C TYR A 107 22.37 0.54 6.43
N GLY A 108 21.78 1.73 6.36
CA GLY A 108 22.49 2.99 6.14
C GLY A 108 22.75 3.28 4.65
N SER A 109 23.42 4.39 4.38
CA SER A 109 23.75 4.83 3.01
C SER A 109 24.95 4.09 2.40
N ALA A 110 25.44 3.02 3.06
CA ALA A 110 26.57 2.25 2.56
C ALA A 110 26.20 1.53 1.26
N ARG A 111 26.81 1.94 0.17
CA ARG A 111 26.76 1.33 -1.16
C ARG A 111 28.14 1.33 -1.77
N TRP A 112 28.39 0.48 -2.74
CA TRP A 112 29.61 0.56 -3.51
C TRP A 112 29.69 1.91 -4.23
N ALA A 113 30.80 2.61 -4.05
CA ALA A 113 31.03 3.91 -4.64
C ALA A 113 31.14 3.80 -6.17
N ASN A 114 30.48 4.72 -6.85
CA ASN A 114 30.65 4.91 -8.29
C ASN A 114 31.84 5.84 -8.56
N ALA A 115 32.29 5.92 -9.82
CA ALA A 115 33.36 6.86 -10.22
C ALA A 115 33.04 8.31 -9.86
N GLU A 116 31.76 8.71 -9.97
CA GLU A 116 31.29 10.05 -9.60
C GLU A 116 31.39 10.30 -8.08
N ASP A 117 31.10 9.31 -7.25
CA ASP A 117 31.23 9.40 -5.79
C ASP A 117 32.70 9.53 -5.38
N ILE A 118 33.60 8.82 -6.05
CA ILE A 118 35.06 8.87 -5.83
C ILE A 118 35.58 10.28 -6.15
N CYS A 119 35.16 10.84 -7.27
CA CYS A 119 35.54 12.19 -7.68
C CYS A 119 34.98 13.26 -6.72
N LYS A 120 33.69 13.14 -6.32
CA LYS A 120 33.08 14.03 -5.33
C LYS A 120 33.74 13.97 -3.95
N ALA A 121 34.24 12.79 -3.57
CA ALA A 121 34.98 12.60 -2.34
C ALA A 121 36.45 13.06 -2.42
N GLY A 122 36.93 13.51 -3.60
CA GLY A 122 38.29 13.98 -3.82
C GLY A 122 39.34 12.88 -3.64
N LEU A 123 38.99 11.61 -3.94
CA LEU A 123 39.89 10.46 -3.77
C LEU A 123 40.74 10.15 -5.00
N ASP A 124 40.65 10.97 -6.03
CA ASP A 124 41.39 10.87 -7.31
C ASP A 124 42.65 11.74 -7.36
N GLN A 125 43.11 12.22 -6.21
CA GLN A 125 44.27 13.10 -6.09
C GLN A 125 45.60 12.36 -6.40
N PRO A 126 46.57 13.08 -6.99
CA PRO A 126 47.90 12.50 -7.28
C PRO A 126 48.77 12.28 -6.04
N ALA A 127 48.48 12.97 -4.92
CA ALA A 127 49.20 12.93 -3.67
C ALA A 127 48.29 12.40 -2.54
N GLY A 128 48.85 12.07 -1.38
CA GLY A 128 48.10 11.65 -0.19
C GLY A 128 48.26 10.17 0.15
N VAL A 129 47.55 9.75 1.19
CA VAL A 129 47.57 8.37 1.71
C VAL A 129 46.87 7.43 0.76
N PHE A 130 47.49 6.34 0.38
CA PHE A 130 46.92 5.30 -0.47
C PHE A 130 45.84 4.52 0.28
N LEU A 131 44.62 4.54 -0.24
CA LEU A 131 43.46 3.85 0.33
C LEU A 131 43.11 2.55 -0.42
N GLY A 132 43.42 2.48 -1.70
CA GLY A 132 43.10 1.32 -2.53
C GLY A 132 43.12 1.64 -4.02
N GLN A 133 42.48 0.76 -4.80
CA GLN A 133 42.39 0.89 -6.25
C GLN A 133 40.95 0.66 -6.71
N HIS A 134 40.45 1.54 -7.57
CA HIS A 134 39.22 1.36 -8.29
C HIS A 134 39.52 1.24 -9.78
N ARG A 135 39.28 0.04 -10.36
CA ARG A 135 39.69 -0.32 -11.74
C ARG A 135 41.21 -0.17 -11.92
N GLN A 136 41.66 0.85 -12.67
CA GLN A 136 43.08 1.12 -12.93
C GLN A 136 43.58 2.40 -12.23
N GLN A 137 42.74 3.06 -11.43
CA GLN A 137 43.04 4.31 -10.76
C GLN A 137 43.29 4.06 -9.28
N TYR A 138 44.37 4.60 -8.75
CA TYR A 138 44.68 4.59 -7.33
C TYR A 138 43.86 5.64 -6.60
N LEU A 139 43.24 5.24 -5.49
CA LEU A 139 42.49 6.13 -4.62
C LEU A 139 43.41 6.62 -3.49
N ARG A 140 43.47 7.95 -3.35
CA ARG A 140 44.32 8.61 -2.36
C ARG A 140 43.52 9.66 -1.62
N HIS A 141 43.80 9.82 -0.35
CA HIS A 141 43.20 10.85 0.49
C HIS A 141 44.26 11.86 0.94
N GLU A 142 44.07 13.13 0.64
CA GLU A 142 44.89 14.23 1.05
C GLU A 142 44.06 15.20 1.91
N GLY A 143 43.91 14.84 3.20
CA GLY A 143 43.13 15.62 4.17
C GLY A 143 43.77 15.55 5.56
N PRO A 144 43.35 16.47 6.46
CA PRO A 144 43.81 16.47 7.86
C PRO A 144 43.22 15.35 8.71
N GLU A 145 42.33 14.55 8.15
CA GLU A 145 41.69 13.46 8.88
C GLU A 145 42.64 12.31 9.14
N HIS A 146 42.46 11.66 10.30
CA HIS A 146 43.25 10.52 10.68
C HIS A 146 42.81 9.26 9.93
N VAL A 147 43.79 8.60 9.27
CA VAL A 147 43.57 7.29 8.63
C VAL A 147 44.05 6.19 9.58
N LEU A 148 43.13 5.34 10.02
CA LEU A 148 43.43 4.15 10.81
C LEU A 148 43.60 2.94 9.89
N SER A 149 44.79 2.36 9.83
CA SER A 149 45.05 1.11 9.13
C SER A 149 45.21 -0.02 10.14
N LEU A 150 44.34 -1.06 10.03
CA LEU A 150 44.46 -2.28 10.81
C LEU A 150 45.19 -3.32 9.96
N ILE A 151 46.41 -3.70 10.36
CA ILE A 151 47.16 -4.78 9.72
C ILE A 151 46.98 -6.03 10.56
N HIS A 152 46.41 -7.08 9.96
CA HIS A 152 46.39 -8.42 10.57
C HIS A 152 47.65 -9.15 10.11
N ILE A 153 48.56 -9.37 11.06
CA ILE A 153 49.75 -10.22 10.85
C ILE A 153 49.34 -11.63 11.28
N SER A 154 49.17 -12.51 10.31
CA SER A 154 49.08 -13.97 10.58
C SER A 154 50.50 -14.54 10.66
N GLU A 155 50.88 -15.05 11.80
CA GLU A 155 52.06 -15.94 11.97
C GLU A 155 51.77 -17.29 11.35
#